data_fd7a32dd45ca837bbfdd3e806a11c307
#
_entry.id   fd7a32dd45ca837bbfdd3e806a11c307
#
_cell.length_a   1.000
_cell.length_b   1.000
_cell.length_c   1.000
_cell.angle_alpha   90.00
_cell.angle_beta   90.00
_cell.angle_gamma   90.00
#
_symmetry.space_group_name_H-M   'P 1'
#
loop_
_entity.id
_entity.type
_entity.pdbx_description
1 polymer ?
#
loop_
_entity_poly.entity_id
_entity_poly.type
_entity_poly.pdbx_seq_one_letter_code
_entity_poly.pdbx_strand_id
1 'polypeptide(L)'
;MDYESIQNLHAGDHFNFKGLEWVVLDPDKEGGVLAITADLWAENVPFSQEYFEGCNDWRKSTIREKVRGLMHKIGVDNLLPHIVDLVADNGDKLYGTMEEMVFLLTCDEYRKYRDVIPKYRRWIWTCTPWTTTSTGDASNVRTVSSGGSLNTVSYTHLTL
;
A
#
# COMPACT_ATOMS: atom_id res chain seq x y z
N MET A 1 -6.85 21.39 1.29
CA MET A 1 -8.10 20.85 1.88
C MET A 1 -7.78 20.42 3.29
N ASP A 2 -8.57 20.86 4.25
CA ASP A 2 -8.40 20.43 5.64
C ASP A 2 -9.29 19.23 5.96
N TYR A 3 -9.14 18.68 7.17
CA TYR A 3 -9.90 17.51 7.60
C TYR A 3 -11.42 17.76 7.57
N GLU A 4 -11.86 18.95 7.95
CA GLU A 4 -13.30 19.25 7.98
C GLU A 4 -13.94 19.15 6.59
N SER A 5 -13.22 19.54 5.53
CA SER A 5 -13.76 19.50 4.17
C SER A 5 -13.84 18.09 3.61
N ILE A 6 -13.13 17.10 4.15
CA ILE A 6 -13.20 15.70 3.70
C ILE A 6 -14.07 14.82 4.58
N GLN A 7 -14.54 15.28 5.74
CA GLN A 7 -15.38 14.49 6.66
C GLN A 7 -16.72 14.05 6.05
N ASN A 8 -17.24 14.80 5.09
CA ASN A 8 -18.54 14.52 4.48
C ASN A 8 -18.45 13.63 3.23
N LEU A 9 -17.25 13.17 2.90
CA LEU A 9 -17.05 12.28 1.76
C LEU A 9 -17.47 10.83 2.13
N HIS A 10 -17.85 10.09 1.10
CA HIS A 10 -18.25 8.69 1.22
C HIS A 10 -17.23 7.81 0.51
N ALA A 11 -17.22 6.51 0.81
CA ALA A 11 -16.38 5.56 0.11
C ALA A 11 -16.60 5.65 -1.40
N GLY A 12 -15.52 5.72 -2.16
CA GLY A 12 -15.54 5.89 -3.61
C GLY A 12 -15.51 7.34 -4.09
N ASP A 13 -15.73 8.31 -3.21
CA ASP A 13 -15.62 9.73 -3.58
C ASP A 13 -14.17 10.11 -3.83
N HIS A 14 -13.97 11.07 -4.73
CA HIS A 14 -12.66 11.61 -5.06
C HIS A 14 -12.46 12.98 -4.43
N PHE A 15 -11.21 13.28 -4.08
CA PHE A 15 -10.81 14.61 -3.62
C PHE A 15 -9.37 14.91 -4.03
N ASN A 16 -9.04 16.19 -4.12
CA ASN A 16 -7.69 16.64 -4.43
C ASN A 16 -7.00 17.10 -3.15
N PHE A 17 -5.77 16.63 -2.95
CA PHE A 17 -4.99 17.00 -1.77
C PHE A 17 -3.51 16.94 -2.11
N LYS A 18 -2.79 18.04 -1.85
CA LYS A 18 -1.34 18.16 -2.08
C LYS A 18 -0.92 17.80 -3.52
N GLY A 19 -1.71 18.24 -4.49
CA GLY A 19 -1.41 18.05 -5.91
C GLY A 19 -1.73 16.66 -6.45
N LEU A 20 -2.38 15.80 -5.67
CA LEU A 20 -2.78 14.46 -6.08
C LEU A 20 -4.30 14.29 -5.94
N GLU A 21 -4.85 13.45 -6.81
CA GLU A 21 -6.24 13.02 -6.69
C GLU A 21 -6.29 11.71 -5.89
N TRP A 22 -7.22 11.64 -4.94
CA TRP A 22 -7.39 10.53 -4.01
C TRP A 22 -8.81 9.97 -4.10
N VAL A 23 -8.95 8.69 -3.80
CA VAL A 23 -10.24 8.00 -3.66
C VAL A 23 -10.41 7.57 -2.22
N VAL A 24 -11.55 7.90 -1.63
CA VAL A 24 -11.87 7.49 -0.25
C VAL A 24 -12.15 5.99 -0.22
N LEU A 25 -11.44 5.26 0.62
CA LEU A 25 -11.71 3.85 0.91
C LEU A 25 -12.62 3.71 2.13
N ASP A 26 -12.30 4.41 3.20
CA ASP A 26 -13.07 4.42 4.44
C ASP A 26 -13.12 5.85 4.98
N PRO A 27 -14.33 6.45 5.04
CA PRO A 27 -14.45 7.83 5.50
C PRO A 27 -14.24 8.01 7.00
N ASP A 28 -14.24 6.95 7.77
CA ASP A 28 -14.03 7.01 9.22
C ASP A 28 -13.17 5.83 9.68
N LYS A 29 -11.86 5.97 9.48
CA LYS A 29 -10.87 4.97 9.89
C LYS A 29 -9.94 5.59 10.91
N GLU A 30 -10.00 5.10 12.15
CA GLU A 30 -9.09 5.52 13.22
C GLU A 30 -9.09 7.05 13.44
N GLY A 31 -10.24 7.68 13.29
CA GLY A 31 -10.40 9.13 13.47
C GLY A 31 -10.06 9.96 12.24
N GLY A 32 -9.80 9.35 11.11
CA GLY A 32 -9.47 10.02 9.87
C GLY A 32 -10.09 9.34 8.65
N VAL A 33 -9.62 9.74 7.48
CA VAL A 33 -10.05 9.18 6.19
C VAL A 33 -8.94 8.29 5.65
N LEU A 34 -9.25 7.04 5.35
CA LEU A 34 -8.36 6.15 4.61
C LEU A 34 -8.61 6.34 3.12
N ALA A 35 -7.57 6.69 2.38
CA ALA A 35 -7.67 7.00 0.95
C ALA A 35 -6.50 6.41 0.18
N ILE A 36 -6.72 6.21 -1.13
CA ILE A 36 -5.70 5.75 -2.06
C ILE A 36 -5.60 6.73 -3.23
N THR A 37 -4.44 6.83 -3.87
CA THR A 37 -4.30 7.67 -5.06
C THR A 37 -5.19 7.16 -6.19
N ALA A 38 -5.84 8.08 -6.91
CA ALA A 38 -6.76 7.73 -7.99
C ALA A 38 -6.04 7.11 -9.19
N ASP A 39 -4.76 7.45 -9.39
CA ASP A 39 -3.91 6.88 -10.44
C ASP A 39 -2.55 6.51 -9.84
N LEU A 40 -1.73 5.81 -10.61
CA LEU A 40 -0.38 5.46 -10.19
C LEU A 40 0.41 6.70 -9.79
N TRP A 41 0.99 6.65 -8.60
CA TRP A 41 1.86 7.73 -8.15
C TRP A 41 3.25 7.63 -8.76
N ALA A 42 3.77 6.41 -8.95
CA ALA A 42 5.07 6.15 -9.56
C ALA A 42 5.03 4.84 -10.34
N GLU A 43 5.96 4.68 -11.29
CA GLU A 43 6.08 3.49 -12.12
C GLU A 43 7.50 2.98 -12.12
N ASN A 44 7.68 1.71 -12.48
CA ASN A 44 8.98 1.07 -12.64
C ASN A 44 9.81 1.11 -11.34
N VAL A 45 9.15 0.88 -10.21
CA VAL A 45 9.79 0.83 -8.89
C VAL A 45 9.86 -0.61 -8.43
N PRO A 46 11.06 -1.17 -8.19
CA PRO A 46 11.16 -2.51 -7.61
C PRO A 46 10.75 -2.48 -6.14
N PHE A 47 10.21 -3.60 -5.65
CA PHE A 47 9.92 -3.74 -4.22
C PHE A 47 11.22 -3.66 -3.40
N SER A 48 12.25 -4.34 -3.86
CA SER A 48 13.60 -4.26 -3.31
C SER A 48 14.61 -4.26 -4.46
N GLN A 49 15.68 -3.45 -4.36
CA GLN A 49 16.66 -3.31 -5.43
C GLN A 49 17.62 -4.51 -5.53
N GLU A 50 17.92 -5.15 -4.39
CA GLU A 50 18.86 -6.25 -4.32
C GLU A 50 18.24 -7.43 -3.59
N TYR A 51 18.74 -8.63 -3.90
CA TYR A 51 18.35 -9.83 -3.17
C TYR A 51 19.01 -9.84 -1.79
N PHE A 52 18.19 -10.12 -0.78
CA PHE A 52 18.63 -10.56 0.55
C PHE A 52 17.54 -11.46 1.13
N GLU A 53 17.86 -12.27 2.09
CA GLU A 53 16.87 -13.12 2.74
C GLU A 53 15.80 -12.23 3.41
N GLY A 54 14.55 -12.40 2.99
CA GLY A 54 13.47 -11.54 3.45
C GLY A 54 13.32 -10.24 2.67
N CYS A 55 13.78 -10.19 1.42
CA CYS A 55 13.64 -8.99 0.58
C CYS A 55 12.18 -8.67 0.21
N ASN A 56 11.23 -9.53 0.55
CA ASN A 56 9.79 -9.26 0.46
C ASN A 56 9.23 -8.60 1.74
N ASP A 57 10.08 -8.27 2.70
CA ASP A 57 9.68 -7.61 3.95
C ASP A 57 9.54 -6.10 3.71
N TRP A 58 8.33 -5.59 3.81
CA TRP A 58 8.03 -4.17 3.65
C TRP A 58 8.92 -3.28 4.52
N ARG A 59 9.19 -3.70 5.76
CA ARG A 59 9.96 -2.92 6.74
C ARG A 59 11.38 -2.60 6.25
N LYS A 60 11.94 -3.45 5.38
CA LYS A 60 13.32 -3.36 4.85
C LYS A 60 13.34 -3.04 3.37
N SER A 61 12.19 -2.80 2.74
CA SER A 61 12.07 -2.68 1.29
C SER A 61 12.53 -1.31 0.79
N THR A 62 13.02 -1.30 -0.44
CA THR A 62 13.36 -0.05 -1.14
C THR A 62 12.11 0.77 -1.43
N ILE A 63 11.00 0.10 -1.75
CA ILE A 63 9.75 0.79 -2.07
C ILE A 63 9.18 1.55 -0.87
N ARG A 64 9.41 1.08 0.34
CA ARG A 64 9.01 1.82 1.55
C ARG A 64 9.71 3.17 1.62
N GLU A 65 10.99 3.23 1.29
CA GLU A 65 11.72 4.50 1.26
C GLU A 65 11.16 5.46 0.20
N LYS A 66 10.78 4.93 -0.95
CA LYS A 66 10.12 5.71 -2.00
C LYS A 66 8.80 6.31 -1.51
N VAL A 67 7.99 5.51 -0.84
CA VAL A 67 6.69 5.93 -0.29
C VAL A 67 6.89 6.97 0.83
N ARG A 68 7.94 6.85 1.62
CA ARG A 68 8.29 7.87 2.64
C ARG A 68 8.56 9.23 2.02
N GLY A 69 9.09 9.27 0.81
CA GLY A 69 9.25 10.53 0.06
C GLY A 69 7.92 11.23 -0.18
N LEU A 70 6.88 10.48 -0.49
CA LEU A 70 5.52 11.02 -0.62
C LEU A 70 4.99 11.54 0.72
N MET A 71 5.27 10.82 1.82
CA MET A 71 4.89 11.27 3.16
C MET A 71 5.47 12.65 3.47
N HIS A 72 6.73 12.88 3.16
CA HIS A 72 7.38 14.19 3.37
C HIS A 72 6.77 15.28 2.49
N LYS A 73 6.42 14.95 1.25
CA LYS A 73 5.76 15.90 0.34
C LYS A 73 4.38 16.33 0.85
N ILE A 74 3.60 15.42 1.39
CA ILE A 74 2.28 15.70 1.96
C ILE A 74 2.41 16.49 3.26
N GLY A 75 3.39 16.16 4.08
CA GLY A 75 3.59 16.73 5.41
C GLY A 75 2.94 15.91 6.51
N VAL A 76 3.72 15.53 7.51
CA VAL A 76 3.27 14.63 8.58
C VAL A 76 2.11 15.19 9.40
N ASP A 77 1.99 16.53 9.51
CA ASP A 77 0.92 17.19 10.26
C ASP A 77 -0.47 16.96 9.63
N ASN A 78 -0.52 16.52 8.38
CA ASN A 78 -1.76 16.25 7.67
C ASN A 78 -2.15 14.78 7.66
N LEU A 79 -1.38 13.94 8.33
CA LEU A 79 -1.49 12.48 8.26
C LEU A 79 -1.74 11.90 9.66
N LEU A 80 -2.44 10.78 9.68
CA LEU A 80 -2.67 10.00 10.90
C LEU A 80 -1.96 8.65 10.77
N PRO A 81 -1.47 8.11 11.90
CA PRO A 81 -0.87 6.79 11.88
C PRO A 81 -1.92 5.70 11.63
N HIS A 82 -1.50 4.67 10.89
CA HIS A 82 -2.30 3.50 10.56
C HIS A 82 -1.48 2.25 10.80
N ILE A 83 -2.07 1.22 11.38
CA ILE A 83 -1.40 -0.05 11.62
C ILE A 83 -1.50 -0.91 10.36
N VAL A 84 -0.35 -1.22 9.78
CA VAL A 84 -0.22 -2.10 8.62
C VAL A 84 0.11 -3.50 9.13
N ASP A 85 -0.74 -4.46 8.84
CA ASP A 85 -0.52 -5.86 9.21
C ASP A 85 0.26 -6.55 8.09
N LEU A 86 1.48 -6.97 8.38
CA LEU A 86 2.39 -7.59 7.42
C LEU A 86 2.27 -9.11 7.40
N VAL A 87 1.16 -9.66 7.86
CA VAL A 87 0.89 -11.10 7.77
C VAL A 87 1.05 -11.57 6.33
N ALA A 88 1.84 -12.63 6.13
CA ALA A 88 2.02 -13.23 4.82
C ALA A 88 0.70 -13.84 4.33
N ASP A 89 0.54 -13.96 3.01
CA ASP A 89 -0.70 -14.50 2.45
C ASP A 89 -0.89 -15.99 2.80
N ASN A 90 0.16 -16.67 3.22
CA ASN A 90 0.07 -18.03 3.78
C ASN A 90 -0.30 -18.05 5.28
N GLY A 91 -0.50 -16.89 5.90
CA GLY A 91 -0.89 -16.77 7.31
C GLY A 91 0.25 -16.57 8.30
N ASP A 92 1.51 -16.60 7.85
CA ASP A 92 2.66 -16.42 8.74
C ASP A 92 2.78 -14.98 9.22
N LYS A 93 2.93 -14.79 10.53
CA LYS A 93 2.93 -13.48 11.19
C LYS A 93 4.33 -12.99 11.58
N LEU A 94 5.39 -13.60 11.06
CA LEU A 94 6.75 -13.27 11.48
C LEU A 94 7.10 -11.80 11.33
N TYR A 95 6.66 -11.15 10.25
CA TYR A 95 6.97 -9.73 10.01
C TYR A 95 6.16 -8.76 10.88
N GLY A 96 5.14 -9.26 11.56
CA GLY A 96 4.39 -8.47 12.53
C GLY A 96 3.55 -7.36 11.92
N THR A 97 3.47 -6.26 12.64
CA THR A 97 2.74 -5.06 12.24
C THR A 97 3.66 -3.87 12.23
N MET A 98 3.25 -2.80 11.54
CA MET A 98 4.01 -1.58 11.48
C MET A 98 3.09 -0.37 11.43
N GLU A 99 3.41 0.68 12.19
CA GLU A 99 2.69 1.94 12.14
C GLU A 99 3.22 2.79 10.99
N GLU A 100 2.36 3.16 10.07
CA GLU A 100 2.71 3.93 8.87
C GLU A 100 1.69 5.04 8.63
N MET A 101 2.14 6.16 8.08
CA MET A 101 1.25 7.25 7.68
C MET A 101 0.94 7.22 6.19
N VAL A 102 1.88 6.77 5.37
CA VAL A 102 1.71 6.51 3.93
C VAL A 102 2.28 5.11 3.65
N PHE A 103 1.54 4.30 2.94
CA PHE A 103 1.88 2.88 2.79
C PHE A 103 1.24 2.31 1.53
N LEU A 104 1.64 1.10 1.16
CA LEU A 104 0.94 0.30 0.16
C LEU A 104 -0.19 -0.49 0.82
N LEU A 105 -1.21 -0.83 0.04
CA LEU A 105 -2.28 -1.72 0.52
C LEU A 105 -1.72 -3.07 0.97
N THR A 106 -2.34 -3.65 1.99
CA THR A 106 -2.25 -5.10 2.20
C THR A 106 -3.26 -5.82 1.32
N CYS A 107 -3.06 -7.14 1.11
CA CYS A 107 -4.05 -7.96 0.41
C CYS A 107 -5.41 -7.95 1.11
N ASP A 108 -5.43 -7.95 2.44
CA ASP A 108 -6.68 -7.92 3.19
C ASP A 108 -7.41 -6.60 3.02
N GLU A 109 -6.69 -5.48 2.99
CA GLU A 109 -7.28 -4.19 2.68
C GLU A 109 -7.81 -4.15 1.25
N TYR A 110 -7.07 -4.70 0.29
CA TYR A 110 -7.54 -4.80 -1.08
C TYR A 110 -8.85 -5.60 -1.15
N ARG A 111 -8.93 -6.75 -0.50
CA ARG A 111 -10.14 -7.56 -0.46
C ARG A 111 -11.32 -6.82 0.17
N LYS A 112 -11.05 -6.07 1.24
CA LYS A 112 -12.08 -5.30 1.95
C LYS A 112 -12.63 -4.15 1.13
N TYR A 113 -11.77 -3.42 0.43
CA TYR A 113 -12.14 -2.18 -0.28
C TYR A 113 -12.17 -2.35 -1.80
N ARG A 114 -12.14 -3.58 -2.30
CA ARG A 114 -12.04 -3.88 -3.73
C ARG A 114 -13.02 -3.10 -4.60
N ASP A 115 -14.26 -2.91 -4.14
CA ASP A 115 -15.31 -2.28 -4.94
C ASP A 115 -15.08 -0.79 -5.19
N VAL A 116 -14.28 -0.13 -4.36
CA VAL A 116 -13.99 1.31 -4.50
C VAL A 116 -12.55 1.60 -4.89
N ILE A 117 -11.67 0.61 -4.86
CA ILE A 117 -10.28 0.79 -5.30
C ILE A 117 -10.25 0.91 -6.84
N PRO A 118 -9.58 1.93 -7.40
CA PRO A 118 -9.43 2.05 -8.84
C PRO A 118 -8.73 0.83 -9.45
N LYS A 119 -9.09 0.51 -10.69
CA LYS A 119 -8.30 -0.43 -11.50
C LYS A 119 -7.24 0.37 -12.24
N TYR A 120 -6.00 0.19 -11.83
CA TYR A 120 -4.88 0.91 -12.41
C TYR A 120 -4.52 0.30 -13.76
N ARG A 121 -3.91 1.09 -14.65
CA ARG A 121 -3.48 0.63 -15.98
C ARG A 121 -2.34 -0.39 -15.96
N ARG A 122 -1.69 -0.55 -14.80
CA ARG A 122 -0.64 -1.55 -14.56
C ARG A 122 -0.95 -2.31 -13.28
N TRP A 123 -0.33 -3.46 -13.09
CA TRP A 123 -0.40 -4.13 -11.81
C TRP A 123 0.39 -3.32 -10.76
N ILE A 124 0.00 -3.44 -9.51
CA ILE A 124 0.59 -2.68 -8.41
C ILE A 124 1.09 -3.61 -7.31
N TRP A 125 2.12 -3.17 -6.60
CA TRP A 125 2.60 -3.85 -5.41
C TRP A 125 1.59 -3.71 -4.27
N THR A 126 1.45 -4.77 -3.46
CA THR A 126 0.95 -4.68 -2.08
C THR A 126 2.15 -4.77 -1.14
N CYS A 127 1.95 -4.51 0.14
CA CYS A 127 2.99 -4.77 1.14
C CYS A 127 2.90 -6.20 1.72
N THR A 128 2.02 -7.05 1.22
CA THR A 128 1.84 -8.42 1.71
C THR A 128 2.83 -9.36 1.07
N PRO A 129 3.71 -10.02 1.84
CA PRO A 129 4.60 -11.04 1.31
C PRO A 129 3.82 -12.33 1.01
N TRP A 130 4.34 -13.15 0.10
CA TRP A 130 3.77 -14.47 -0.14
C TRP A 130 4.06 -15.42 1.02
N THR A 131 5.32 -15.47 1.42
CA THR A 131 5.82 -16.23 2.58
C THR A 131 6.77 -15.34 3.36
N THR A 132 7.18 -15.81 4.55
CA THR A 132 8.24 -15.14 5.33
C THR A 132 9.50 -16.00 5.38
N THR A 133 10.56 -15.49 6.00
CA THR A 133 11.82 -16.23 6.18
C THR A 133 11.66 -17.48 7.04
N SER A 134 10.56 -17.62 7.79
CA SER A 134 10.30 -18.81 8.61
C SER A 134 9.60 -19.93 7.85
N THR A 135 8.98 -19.65 6.69
CA THR A 135 8.11 -20.61 5.99
C THR A 135 8.51 -20.91 4.56
N GLY A 136 9.54 -20.28 4.02
CA GLY A 136 9.98 -20.54 2.65
C GLY A 136 10.85 -19.45 2.06
N ASP A 137 10.88 -19.39 0.73
CA ASP A 137 11.60 -18.35 0.01
C ASP A 137 10.90 -17.01 0.21
N ALA A 138 11.57 -16.12 0.92
CA ALA A 138 11.05 -14.81 1.29
C ALA A 138 11.43 -13.73 0.26
N SER A 139 11.17 -13.99 -1.01
CA SER A 139 11.48 -13.05 -2.10
C SER A 139 10.26 -12.59 -2.89
N ASN A 140 9.13 -13.25 -2.76
CA ASN A 140 7.93 -12.96 -3.54
C ASN A 140 6.92 -12.12 -2.76
N VAL A 141 6.29 -11.18 -3.47
CA VAL A 141 5.31 -10.23 -2.94
C VAL A 141 4.00 -10.37 -3.70
N ARG A 142 2.89 -10.16 -3.01
CA ARG A 142 1.59 -10.14 -3.64
C ARG A 142 1.38 -8.83 -4.39
N THR A 143 0.69 -8.92 -5.52
CA THR A 143 0.35 -7.77 -6.37
C THR A 143 -1.12 -7.82 -6.78
N VAL A 144 -1.62 -6.67 -7.26
CA VAL A 144 -2.94 -6.57 -7.88
C VAL A 144 -2.74 -6.27 -9.36
N SER A 145 -3.28 -7.11 -10.25
CA SER A 145 -3.20 -6.91 -11.70
C SER A 145 -4.09 -5.75 -12.15
N SER A 146 -3.90 -5.30 -13.38
CA SER A 146 -4.76 -4.28 -14.00
C SER A 146 -6.22 -4.72 -14.09
N GLY A 147 -6.48 -6.02 -14.13
CA GLY A 147 -7.83 -6.58 -14.08
C GLY A 147 -8.41 -6.74 -12.68
N GLY A 148 -7.64 -6.44 -11.64
CA GLY A 148 -8.08 -6.54 -10.25
C GLY A 148 -7.85 -7.89 -9.59
N SER A 149 -7.00 -8.75 -10.15
CA SER A 149 -6.67 -10.07 -9.58
C SER A 149 -5.42 -10.00 -8.72
N LEU A 150 -5.42 -10.73 -7.61
CA LEU A 150 -4.23 -10.90 -6.77
C LEU A 150 -3.28 -11.92 -7.39
N ASN A 151 -2.01 -11.56 -7.49
CA ASN A 151 -0.94 -12.40 -8.04
C ASN A 151 0.30 -12.34 -7.17
N THR A 152 1.28 -13.20 -7.47
CA THR A 152 2.55 -13.25 -6.77
C THR A 152 3.67 -13.02 -7.77
N VAL A 153 4.58 -12.09 -7.47
CA VAL A 153 5.72 -11.78 -8.33
C VAL A 153 6.99 -11.61 -7.51
N SER A 154 8.14 -11.76 -8.19
CA SER A 154 9.46 -11.54 -7.59
C SER A 154 9.66 -10.08 -7.22
N TYR A 155 10.43 -9.84 -6.16
CA TYR A 155 10.79 -8.52 -5.67
C TYR A 155 11.41 -7.59 -6.70
N THR A 156 11.97 -8.13 -7.79
CA THR A 156 12.67 -7.35 -8.83
C THR A 156 11.76 -6.88 -9.97
N HIS A 157 10.51 -7.31 -10.04
CA HIS A 157 9.60 -6.81 -11.06
C HIS A 157 9.35 -5.31 -10.84
N LEU A 158 9.42 -4.53 -11.93
CA LEU A 158 9.38 -3.06 -11.88
C LEU A 158 7.96 -2.56 -12.04
N THR A 159 7.34 -2.21 -10.91
CA THR A 159 5.99 -1.62 -10.91
C THR A 159 5.69 -1.00 -9.55
N LEU A 160 4.58 -0.34 -9.45
CA LEU A 160 4.12 0.26 -8.20
C LEU A 160 2.60 0.11 -8.06
#